data_311316cdd9899b9f206f2757baed8eca
#
_entry.id   311316cdd9899b9f206f2757baed8eca
#
_cell.length_a   1.000
_cell.length_b   1.000
_cell.length_c   1.000
_cell.angle_alpha   90.00
_cell.angle_beta   90.00
_cell.angle_gamma   90.00
#
_symmetry.space_group_name_H-M   'P 1'
#
loop_
_entity.id
_entity.type
_entity.pdbx_description
1 polymer ?
#
loop_
_entity_poly.entity_id
_entity_poly.type
_entity_poly.pdbx_seq_one_letter_code
_entity_poly.pdbx_strand_id
1 'polypeptide(L)'
;MKITWLGHASFRIEIADCVLLVDPWMGGNPVFPDTARDDAIAGATHILLTHGHGDHSSESISLAQDLNIPVVGIYDLMSWWEEKHHIQTIGFNKGGTVDLSAEVRVTMTNAVHSSSVEGPDGPQYVGAEAGFVIHGEDHRIYVSGDTDVMADMAIIGERYNPDIGILCAGGHFTMDMEGAAWAAQKYFNFKTVIPCHYKTFPLLAQSAEALVKGLPGVDVRTPGVMETLEF
;
A
#
# COMPACT_ATOMS: atom_id res chain seq x y z
N MET A 1 -2.14 -13.80 -10.86
CA MET A 1 -1.69 -12.69 -10.01
C MET A 1 -1.10 -13.22 -8.72
N LYS A 2 -0.07 -12.52 -8.15
CA LYS A 2 0.54 -12.91 -6.86
C LYS A 2 0.70 -11.68 -5.95
N ILE A 3 0.46 -11.87 -4.66
CA ILE A 3 0.66 -10.84 -3.63
C ILE A 3 1.56 -11.41 -2.55
N THR A 4 2.72 -10.81 -2.33
CA THR A 4 3.69 -11.18 -1.28
C THR A 4 3.75 -10.09 -0.24
N TRP A 5 3.53 -10.43 1.03
CA TRP A 5 3.68 -9.47 2.11
C TRP A 5 5.15 -9.33 2.52
N LEU A 6 5.66 -8.12 2.48
CA LEU A 6 7.05 -7.81 2.85
C LEU A 6 7.18 -7.35 4.32
N GLY A 7 6.08 -7.40 5.07
CA GLY A 7 5.99 -6.88 6.43
C GLY A 7 5.46 -5.44 6.47
N HIS A 8 4.90 -5.04 7.61
CA HIS A 8 4.27 -3.75 7.83
C HIS A 8 3.20 -3.43 6.77
N ALA A 9 3.35 -2.33 6.04
CA ALA A 9 2.48 -1.94 4.93
C ALA A 9 3.09 -2.27 3.55
N SER A 10 4.23 -2.97 3.52
CA SER A 10 4.98 -3.22 2.31
C SER A 10 4.52 -4.49 1.59
N PHE A 11 4.29 -4.38 0.30
CA PHE A 11 3.86 -5.50 -0.55
C PHE A 11 4.60 -5.53 -1.87
N ARG A 12 4.79 -6.75 -2.38
CA ARG A 12 5.12 -7.03 -3.77
C ARG A 12 3.88 -7.61 -4.44
N ILE A 13 3.42 -6.99 -5.53
CA ILE A 13 2.25 -7.43 -6.31
C ILE A 13 2.69 -7.71 -7.73
N GLU A 14 2.62 -8.99 -8.15
CA GLU A 14 2.85 -9.42 -9.53
C GLU A 14 1.49 -9.52 -10.22
N ILE A 15 1.25 -8.67 -11.20
CA ILE A 15 -0.01 -8.57 -11.92
C ILE A 15 0.23 -8.27 -13.39
N ALA A 16 -0.24 -9.14 -14.28
CA ALA A 16 0.03 -9.10 -15.72
C ALA A 16 1.53 -8.92 -16.01
N ASP A 17 1.91 -7.88 -16.72
CA ASP A 17 3.29 -7.54 -17.07
C ASP A 17 3.99 -6.63 -16.06
N CYS A 18 3.35 -6.36 -14.91
CA CYS A 18 3.88 -5.49 -13.87
C CYS A 18 4.28 -6.25 -12.61
N VAL A 19 5.36 -5.78 -11.98
CA VAL A 19 5.77 -6.12 -10.62
C VAL A 19 5.83 -4.83 -9.82
N LEU A 20 4.86 -4.64 -8.93
CA LEU A 20 4.65 -3.43 -8.16
C LEU A 20 5.20 -3.60 -6.74
N LEU A 21 6.04 -2.67 -6.30
CA LEU A 21 6.42 -2.55 -4.90
C LEU A 21 5.55 -1.46 -4.27
N VAL A 22 4.68 -1.85 -3.35
CA VAL A 22 3.81 -0.91 -2.63
C VAL A 22 4.47 -0.57 -1.30
N ASP A 23 4.67 0.72 -1.04
CA ASP A 23 5.25 1.25 0.20
C ASP A 23 6.48 0.48 0.66
N PRO A 24 7.54 0.35 -0.17
CA PRO A 24 8.66 -0.53 0.12
C PRO A 24 9.51 0.00 1.28
N TRP A 25 9.41 -0.67 2.40
CA TRP A 25 10.25 -0.48 3.58
C TRP A 25 10.78 -1.82 4.07
N MET A 26 12.01 -2.13 3.70
CA MET A 26 12.71 -3.38 4.05
C MET A 26 13.86 -3.11 5.02
N GLY A 27 14.77 -2.20 4.66
CA GLY A 27 15.86 -1.80 5.52
C GLY A 27 15.37 -1.07 6.78
N GLY A 28 15.67 -1.63 7.94
CA GLY A 28 15.19 -1.11 9.23
C GLY A 28 13.78 -1.59 9.63
N ASN A 29 13.09 -2.35 8.78
CA ASN A 29 11.86 -3.04 9.14
C ASN A 29 12.19 -4.26 10.03
N PRO A 30 11.79 -4.28 11.32
CA PRO A 30 12.24 -5.29 12.26
C PRO A 30 11.71 -6.71 11.98
N VAL A 31 10.71 -6.84 11.08
CA VAL A 31 10.14 -8.14 10.72
C VAL A 31 10.56 -8.63 9.35
N PHE A 32 11.22 -7.79 8.54
CA PHE A 32 11.69 -8.17 7.22
C PHE A 32 13.08 -8.85 7.31
N PRO A 33 13.27 -10.05 6.72
CA PRO A 33 14.57 -10.70 6.71
C PRO A 33 15.50 -10.08 5.66
N ASP A 34 16.60 -9.46 6.07
CA ASP A 34 17.57 -8.80 5.17
C ASP A 34 18.01 -9.68 4.00
N THR A 35 18.10 -10.99 4.22
CA THR A 35 18.51 -11.97 3.19
C THR A 35 17.49 -12.16 2.06
N ALA A 36 16.25 -11.68 2.23
CA ALA A 36 15.19 -11.79 1.25
C ALA A 36 15.06 -10.55 0.33
N ARG A 37 15.93 -9.54 0.51
CA ARG A 37 15.83 -8.27 -0.23
C ARG A 37 15.87 -8.47 -1.75
N ASP A 38 16.83 -9.23 -2.26
CA ASP A 38 16.97 -9.44 -3.71
C ASP A 38 15.73 -10.11 -4.31
N ASP A 39 15.15 -11.08 -3.59
CA ASP A 39 13.91 -11.75 -4.03
C ASP A 39 12.71 -10.79 -3.98
N ALA A 40 12.64 -9.94 -2.95
CA ALA A 40 11.55 -8.98 -2.80
C ALA A 40 11.50 -7.95 -3.94
N ILE A 41 12.66 -7.51 -4.45
CA ILE A 41 12.75 -6.47 -5.49
C ILE A 41 12.92 -7.03 -6.90
N ALA A 42 13.13 -8.34 -7.06
CA ALA A 42 13.45 -8.96 -8.35
C ALA A 42 12.38 -8.63 -9.41
N GLY A 43 12.83 -8.04 -10.54
CA GLY A 43 12.00 -7.71 -11.68
C GLY A 43 10.96 -6.60 -11.41
N ALA A 44 11.09 -5.84 -10.32
CA ALA A 44 10.19 -4.72 -10.05
C ALA A 44 10.15 -3.73 -11.21
N THR A 45 8.96 -3.25 -11.52
CA THR A 45 8.70 -2.32 -12.64
C THR A 45 8.26 -0.95 -12.17
N HIS A 46 7.60 -0.85 -11.02
CA HIS A 46 7.08 0.40 -10.45
C HIS A 46 7.09 0.33 -8.93
N ILE A 47 7.23 1.49 -8.29
CA ILE A 47 6.98 1.68 -6.87
C ILE A 47 5.67 2.47 -6.74
N LEU A 48 4.69 1.96 -5.99
CA LEU A 48 3.48 2.70 -5.61
C LEU A 48 3.67 3.22 -4.19
N LEU A 49 3.61 4.54 -4.00
CA LEU A 49 3.79 5.17 -2.71
C LEU A 49 2.51 5.85 -2.25
N THR A 50 1.96 5.40 -1.12
CA THR A 50 0.72 5.93 -0.56
C THR A 50 0.91 7.29 0.11
N HIS A 51 2.04 7.49 0.81
CA HIS A 51 2.37 8.74 1.50
C HIS A 51 3.85 8.79 1.93
N GLY A 52 4.27 9.91 2.51
CA GLY A 52 5.67 10.23 2.75
C GLY A 52 6.31 9.69 4.03
N HIS A 53 5.59 9.04 4.97
CA HIS A 53 6.18 8.55 6.21
C HIS A 53 7.29 7.52 5.97
N GLY A 54 8.30 7.51 6.85
CA GLY A 54 9.53 6.74 6.65
C GLY A 54 9.33 5.22 6.58
N ASP A 55 8.35 4.69 7.29
CA ASP A 55 7.96 3.28 7.28
C ASP A 55 7.17 2.85 6.01
N HIS A 56 7.02 3.77 5.05
CA HIS A 56 6.46 3.54 3.72
C HIS A 56 7.44 3.98 2.61
N SER A 57 8.12 5.12 2.81
CA SER A 57 8.82 5.82 1.74
C SER A 57 10.35 5.71 1.77
N SER A 58 10.94 5.28 2.90
CA SER A 58 12.38 5.43 3.16
C SER A 58 13.30 4.79 2.12
N GLU A 59 12.87 3.75 1.43
CA GLU A 59 13.68 3.10 0.39
C GLU A 59 13.26 3.46 -1.03
N SER A 60 12.16 4.21 -1.22
CA SER A 60 11.60 4.46 -2.56
C SER A 60 12.59 5.16 -3.48
N ILE A 61 13.36 6.14 -2.99
CA ILE A 61 14.35 6.87 -3.80
C ILE A 61 15.51 5.97 -4.20
N SER A 62 16.10 5.23 -3.26
CA SER A 62 17.23 4.34 -3.55
C SER A 62 16.82 3.21 -4.50
N LEU A 63 15.66 2.61 -4.29
CA LEU A 63 15.13 1.56 -5.18
C LEU A 63 14.85 2.10 -6.59
N ALA A 64 14.27 3.30 -6.71
CA ALA A 64 14.02 3.92 -8.00
C ALA A 64 15.33 4.16 -8.78
N GLN A 65 16.40 4.58 -8.09
CA GLN A 65 17.73 4.78 -8.67
C GLN A 65 18.40 3.46 -9.04
N ASP A 66 18.41 2.49 -8.13
CA ASP A 66 19.12 1.22 -8.31
C ASP A 66 18.49 0.36 -9.41
N LEU A 67 17.15 0.36 -9.48
CA LEU A 67 16.38 -0.46 -10.43
C LEU A 67 16.00 0.33 -11.69
N ASN A 68 16.21 1.64 -11.72
CA ASN A 68 15.81 2.54 -12.80
C ASN A 68 14.31 2.42 -13.14
N ILE A 69 13.46 2.43 -12.11
CA ILE A 69 12.00 2.33 -12.21
C ILE A 69 11.31 3.56 -11.65
N PRO A 70 10.11 3.94 -12.13
CA PRO A 70 9.39 5.11 -11.64
C PRO A 70 8.76 4.87 -10.25
N VAL A 71 8.69 5.96 -9.47
CA VAL A 71 7.83 6.06 -8.28
C VAL A 71 6.51 6.71 -8.69
N VAL A 72 5.42 6.08 -8.31
CA VAL A 72 4.04 6.48 -8.62
C VAL A 72 3.37 6.94 -7.34
N GLY A 73 2.88 8.17 -7.28
CA GLY A 73 2.30 8.70 -6.04
C GLY A 73 1.71 10.11 -6.18
N ILE A 74 1.44 10.74 -5.03
CA ILE A 74 0.84 12.08 -4.99
C ILE A 74 1.72 13.11 -5.70
N TYR A 75 1.12 13.95 -6.54
CA TYR A 75 1.81 14.86 -7.44
C TYR A 75 2.87 15.72 -6.76
N ASP A 76 2.53 16.33 -5.61
CA ASP A 76 3.45 17.24 -4.91
C ASP A 76 4.75 16.55 -4.48
N LEU A 77 4.66 15.34 -3.93
CA LEU A 77 5.82 14.54 -3.51
C LEU A 77 6.62 14.08 -4.74
N MET A 78 5.93 13.59 -5.76
CA MET A 78 6.57 13.08 -6.98
C MET A 78 7.32 14.18 -7.73
N SER A 79 6.71 15.35 -7.92
CA SER A 79 7.35 16.49 -8.57
C SER A 79 8.59 16.97 -7.79
N TRP A 80 8.48 17.02 -6.45
CA TRP A 80 9.62 17.41 -5.61
C TRP A 80 10.75 16.39 -5.64
N TRP A 81 10.46 15.09 -5.64
CA TRP A 81 11.49 14.05 -5.71
C TRP A 81 12.15 13.97 -7.09
N GLU A 82 11.39 14.14 -8.17
CA GLU A 82 11.94 14.24 -9.52
C GLU A 82 12.97 15.36 -9.63
N GLU A 83 12.63 16.56 -9.15
CA GLU A 83 13.54 17.72 -9.17
C GLU A 83 14.75 17.51 -8.26
N LYS A 84 14.54 17.03 -7.04
CA LYS A 84 15.58 16.95 -6.02
C LYS A 84 16.51 15.74 -6.16
N HIS A 85 15.96 14.59 -6.55
CA HIS A 85 16.68 13.32 -6.56
C HIS A 85 16.93 12.76 -7.97
N HIS A 86 16.40 13.42 -9.00
CA HIS A 86 16.57 13.05 -10.41
C HIS A 86 16.13 11.61 -10.71
N ILE A 87 15.04 11.15 -10.08
CA ILE A 87 14.41 9.86 -10.30
C ILE A 87 13.22 10.00 -11.27
N GLN A 88 12.85 8.91 -11.91
CA GLN A 88 11.61 8.88 -12.70
C GLN A 88 10.40 8.85 -11.76
N THR A 89 9.37 9.65 -12.07
CA THR A 89 8.14 9.68 -11.29
C THR A 89 6.90 9.70 -12.17
N ILE A 90 5.78 9.20 -11.64
CA ILE A 90 4.44 9.36 -12.20
C ILE A 90 3.57 10.01 -11.11
N GLY A 91 3.53 11.35 -11.15
CA GLY A 91 2.75 12.15 -10.21
C GLY A 91 1.31 12.33 -10.68
N PHE A 92 0.34 12.01 -9.83
CA PHE A 92 -1.08 12.24 -10.08
C PHE A 92 -1.82 12.54 -8.78
N ASN A 93 -3.14 12.77 -8.83
CA ASN A 93 -3.92 13.16 -7.65
C ASN A 93 -5.14 12.26 -7.45
N LYS A 94 -5.74 12.35 -6.26
CA LYS A 94 -6.94 11.61 -5.85
C LYS A 94 -8.06 11.75 -6.89
N GLY A 95 -8.64 10.61 -7.28
CA GLY A 95 -9.64 10.51 -8.36
C GLY A 95 -9.04 10.37 -9.76
N GLY A 96 -7.73 10.62 -9.95
CA GLY A 96 -7.00 10.36 -11.18
C GLY A 96 -6.69 8.86 -11.36
N THR A 97 -6.49 8.47 -12.62
CA THR A 97 -6.06 7.12 -13.00
C THR A 97 -4.90 7.23 -13.97
N VAL A 98 -3.89 6.40 -13.77
CA VAL A 98 -2.71 6.30 -14.65
C VAL A 98 -2.57 4.86 -15.14
N ASP A 99 -2.14 4.69 -16.37
CA ASP A 99 -1.79 3.39 -16.93
C ASP A 99 -0.31 3.11 -16.63
N LEU A 100 -0.01 1.98 -16.01
CA LEU A 100 1.36 1.50 -15.76
C LEU A 100 1.85 0.65 -16.92
N SER A 101 0.92 -0.04 -17.59
CA SER A 101 1.14 -0.82 -18.80
C SER A 101 -0.15 -0.86 -19.62
N ALA A 102 -0.18 -1.69 -20.68
CA ALA A 102 -1.39 -1.91 -21.45
C ALA A 102 -2.48 -2.66 -20.66
N GLU A 103 -2.10 -3.42 -19.62
CA GLU A 103 -2.98 -4.31 -18.87
C GLU A 103 -3.20 -3.89 -17.41
N VAL A 104 -2.35 -2.98 -16.90
CA VAL A 104 -2.38 -2.55 -15.50
C VAL A 104 -2.57 -1.05 -15.39
N ARG A 105 -3.55 -0.64 -14.61
CA ARG A 105 -3.79 0.78 -14.27
C ARG A 105 -4.03 0.96 -12.78
N VAL A 106 -3.74 2.15 -12.30
CA VAL A 106 -3.88 2.51 -10.89
C VAL A 106 -4.70 3.79 -10.76
N THR A 107 -5.74 3.72 -9.94
CA THR A 107 -6.54 4.89 -9.56
C THR A 107 -6.17 5.29 -8.14
N MET A 108 -5.85 6.57 -7.92
CA MET A 108 -5.61 7.10 -6.58
C MET A 108 -6.93 7.42 -5.88
N THR A 109 -7.05 6.95 -4.65
CA THR A 109 -8.23 7.19 -3.79
C THR A 109 -7.89 8.09 -2.62
N ASN A 110 -8.92 8.57 -1.92
CA ASN A 110 -8.71 9.28 -0.66
C ASN A 110 -8.22 8.33 0.44
N ALA A 111 -7.52 8.90 1.41
CA ALA A 111 -7.18 8.35 2.71
C ALA A 111 -7.23 9.49 3.73
N VAL A 112 -7.36 9.17 5.01
CA VAL A 112 -7.42 10.14 6.12
C VAL A 112 -6.33 9.80 7.13
N HIS A 113 -5.20 10.46 6.99
CA HIS A 113 -4.00 10.27 7.79
C HIS A 113 -3.17 11.55 7.79
N SER A 114 -1.87 11.47 7.84
CA SER A 114 -0.93 12.55 7.60
C SER A 114 0.16 12.10 6.62
N SER A 115 0.89 13.06 6.06
CA SER A 115 1.96 12.75 5.11
C SER A 115 3.08 13.76 5.25
N SER A 116 4.26 13.28 5.63
CA SER A 116 5.48 14.08 5.73
C SER A 116 6.70 13.23 5.45
N VAL A 117 7.78 13.87 5.07
CA VAL A 117 9.12 13.29 5.04
C VAL A 117 10.00 13.99 6.06
N GLU A 118 11.01 13.28 6.60
CA GLU A 118 12.00 13.90 7.46
C GLU A 118 12.87 14.88 6.66
N GLY A 119 12.91 16.12 7.11
CA GLY A 119 13.75 17.16 6.55
C GLY A 119 14.80 17.62 7.57
N PRO A 120 15.77 18.48 7.16
CA PRO A 120 16.84 18.93 8.04
C PRO A 120 16.34 19.74 9.26
N ASP A 121 15.17 20.35 9.14
CA ASP A 121 14.55 21.19 10.18
C ASP A 121 13.30 20.53 10.80
N GLY A 122 13.11 19.22 10.61
CA GLY A 122 11.97 18.44 11.08
C GLY A 122 11.03 17.99 9.95
N PRO A 123 9.87 17.41 10.29
CA PRO A 123 8.93 16.88 9.32
C PRO A 123 8.46 17.95 8.33
N GLN A 124 8.50 17.62 7.03
CA GLN A 124 8.02 18.49 5.95
C GLN A 124 6.80 17.85 5.29
N TYR A 125 5.70 18.60 5.21
CA TYR A 125 4.51 18.20 4.48
C TYR A 125 4.80 18.11 2.98
N VAL A 126 4.41 17.01 2.36
CA VAL A 126 4.74 16.69 0.96
C VAL A 126 3.53 16.25 0.14
N GLY A 127 2.41 16.86 0.36
CA GLY A 127 1.15 16.47 -0.24
C GLY A 127 0.37 15.49 0.64
N ALA A 128 -0.85 15.18 0.25
CA ALA A 128 -1.76 14.37 1.03
C ALA A 128 -1.43 12.87 0.91
N GLU A 129 -1.79 12.14 1.95
CA GLU A 129 -1.85 10.67 1.97
C GLU A 129 -2.90 10.15 0.97
N ALA A 130 -2.72 8.93 0.50
CA ALA A 130 -3.61 8.31 -0.49
C ALA A 130 -3.71 6.80 -0.31
N GLY A 131 -4.76 6.22 -0.88
CA GLY A 131 -4.86 4.80 -1.18
C GLY A 131 -4.86 4.59 -2.69
N PHE A 132 -4.91 3.34 -3.13
CA PHE A 132 -4.95 2.97 -4.54
C PHE A 132 -6.01 1.90 -4.82
N VAL A 133 -6.59 1.94 -6.01
CA VAL A 133 -7.25 0.79 -6.62
C VAL A 133 -6.42 0.36 -7.82
N ILE A 134 -5.81 -0.82 -7.73
CA ILE A 134 -5.00 -1.43 -8.79
C ILE A 134 -5.90 -2.34 -9.61
N HIS A 135 -5.89 -2.19 -10.93
CA HIS A 135 -6.69 -2.97 -11.87
C HIS A 135 -5.77 -3.79 -12.78
N GLY A 136 -6.04 -5.07 -12.93
CA GLY A 136 -5.36 -5.99 -13.85
C GLY A 136 -5.83 -7.44 -13.63
N GLU A 137 -5.68 -8.30 -14.62
CA GLU A 137 -6.04 -9.74 -14.57
C GLU A 137 -7.45 -10.01 -14.02
N ASP A 138 -8.45 -9.17 -14.38
CA ASP A 138 -9.84 -9.21 -13.89
C ASP A 138 -9.99 -8.96 -12.38
N HIS A 139 -8.92 -8.56 -11.68
CA HIS A 139 -8.92 -8.17 -10.28
C HIS A 139 -8.93 -6.65 -10.08
N ARG A 140 -9.45 -6.23 -8.95
CA ARG A 140 -9.40 -4.87 -8.44
C ARG A 140 -8.97 -4.93 -6.99
N ILE A 141 -7.74 -4.47 -6.73
CA ILE A 141 -7.13 -4.51 -5.41
C ILE A 141 -7.23 -3.11 -4.80
N TYR A 142 -7.95 -2.97 -3.70
CA TYR A 142 -7.93 -1.73 -2.92
C TYR A 142 -6.83 -1.82 -1.87
N VAL A 143 -5.83 -0.96 -2.02
CA VAL A 143 -4.79 -0.70 -1.00
C VAL A 143 -5.20 0.56 -0.26
N SER A 144 -5.55 0.44 1.01
CA SER A 144 -6.07 1.58 1.78
C SER A 144 -5.03 2.70 1.99
N GLY A 145 -3.73 2.35 1.96
CA GLY A 145 -2.71 3.15 2.59
C GLY A 145 -2.97 3.26 4.10
N ASP A 146 -2.32 4.20 4.76
CA ASP A 146 -2.63 4.52 6.14
C ASP A 146 -3.85 5.42 6.19
N THR A 147 -4.86 5.01 6.95
CA THR A 147 -6.13 5.73 7.04
C THR A 147 -6.92 5.37 8.29
N ASP A 148 -7.77 6.29 8.71
CA ASP A 148 -8.94 6.00 9.53
C ASP A 148 -10.08 5.45 8.65
N VAL A 149 -11.15 4.96 9.28
CA VAL A 149 -12.42 4.70 8.62
C VAL A 149 -13.00 6.01 8.11
N MET A 150 -13.30 6.07 6.82
CA MET A 150 -13.84 7.30 6.21
C MET A 150 -15.09 7.04 5.36
N ALA A 151 -15.94 8.05 5.23
CA ALA A 151 -17.16 7.94 4.43
C ALA A 151 -16.90 7.70 2.95
N ASP A 152 -15.75 8.16 2.44
CA ASP A 152 -15.34 7.98 1.04
C ASP A 152 -15.15 6.50 0.66
N MET A 153 -14.97 5.61 1.63
CA MET A 153 -14.92 4.17 1.40
C MET A 153 -16.20 3.65 0.75
N ALA A 154 -17.36 4.28 1.02
CA ALA A 154 -18.63 3.96 0.33
C ALA A 154 -18.54 4.23 -1.18
N ILE A 155 -17.96 5.37 -1.55
CA ILE A 155 -17.77 5.76 -2.96
C ILE A 155 -16.74 4.84 -3.62
N ILE A 156 -15.66 4.51 -2.93
CA ILE A 156 -14.63 3.60 -3.43
C ILE A 156 -15.23 2.21 -3.68
N GLY A 157 -15.99 1.69 -2.73
CA GLY A 157 -16.67 0.40 -2.85
C GLY A 157 -17.68 0.37 -3.98
N GLU A 158 -18.56 1.38 -4.08
CA GLU A 158 -19.60 1.45 -5.12
C GLU A 158 -18.98 1.64 -6.52
N ARG A 159 -18.05 2.58 -6.66
CA ARG A 159 -17.51 2.97 -7.97
C ARG A 159 -16.54 1.95 -8.56
N TYR A 160 -15.66 1.39 -7.73
CA TYR A 160 -14.58 0.52 -8.20
C TYR A 160 -14.85 -0.96 -7.92
N ASN A 161 -15.74 -1.27 -6.97
CA ASN A 161 -16.11 -2.63 -6.56
C ASN A 161 -14.89 -3.56 -6.45
N PRO A 162 -13.88 -3.23 -5.61
CA PRO A 162 -12.69 -4.05 -5.46
C PRO A 162 -13.05 -5.41 -4.84
N ASP A 163 -12.42 -6.47 -5.35
CA ASP A 163 -12.61 -7.83 -4.88
C ASP A 163 -11.56 -8.25 -3.84
N ILE A 164 -10.43 -7.54 -3.77
CA ILE A 164 -9.36 -7.73 -2.79
C ILE A 164 -9.13 -6.43 -2.04
N GLY A 165 -9.10 -6.49 -0.70
CA GLY A 165 -8.75 -5.37 0.17
C GLY A 165 -7.44 -5.62 0.91
N ILE A 166 -6.42 -4.76 0.71
CA ILE A 166 -5.25 -4.67 1.57
C ILE A 166 -5.50 -3.50 2.50
N LEU A 167 -5.78 -3.79 3.78
CA LEU A 167 -6.28 -2.80 4.73
C LEU A 167 -5.32 -2.60 5.90
N CYS A 168 -4.93 -1.36 6.17
CA CYS A 168 -4.23 -1.02 7.40
C CYS A 168 -5.13 -1.33 8.60
N ALA A 169 -4.60 -2.04 9.60
CA ALA A 169 -5.40 -2.53 10.72
C ALA A 169 -4.60 -2.64 12.03
N GLY A 170 -3.50 -1.88 12.15
CA GLY A 170 -2.59 -1.94 13.29
C GLY A 170 -3.09 -1.25 14.57
N GLY A 171 -4.12 -0.42 14.47
CA GLY A 171 -4.55 0.43 15.56
C GLY A 171 -3.59 1.62 15.75
N HIS A 172 -3.38 2.10 16.88
CA HIS A 172 -2.53 3.23 17.30
C HIS A 172 -2.31 4.37 16.27
N PHE A 173 -1.84 4.06 15.07
CA PHE A 173 -1.58 5.02 13.99
C PHE A 173 -2.62 5.00 12.87
N THR A 174 -3.37 3.91 12.73
CA THR A 174 -4.36 3.67 11.66
C THR A 174 -5.63 3.09 12.25
N MET A 175 -6.62 2.71 11.41
CA MET A 175 -7.75 1.90 11.91
C MET A 175 -7.20 0.67 12.65
N ASP A 176 -7.96 0.21 13.64
CA ASP A 176 -7.72 -1.08 14.28
C ASP A 176 -8.40 -2.23 13.50
N MET A 177 -8.20 -3.45 13.97
CA MET A 177 -8.77 -4.65 13.35
C MET A 177 -10.30 -4.65 13.33
N GLU A 178 -10.96 -4.09 14.35
CA GLU A 178 -12.43 -3.99 14.45
C GLU A 178 -12.94 -2.91 13.49
N GLY A 179 -12.28 -1.76 13.42
CA GLY A 179 -12.59 -0.69 12.48
C GLY A 179 -12.42 -1.13 11.03
N ALA A 180 -11.33 -1.82 10.71
CA ALA A 180 -11.09 -2.39 9.38
C ALA A 180 -12.17 -3.42 9.00
N ALA A 181 -12.56 -4.30 9.93
CA ALA A 181 -13.64 -5.26 9.72
C ALA A 181 -14.97 -4.55 9.47
N TRP A 182 -15.30 -3.55 10.30
CA TRP A 182 -16.51 -2.76 10.14
C TRP A 182 -16.58 -2.03 8.81
N ALA A 183 -15.47 -1.38 8.41
CA ALA A 183 -15.38 -0.68 7.13
C ALA A 183 -15.54 -1.65 5.95
N ALA A 184 -14.86 -2.79 5.99
CA ALA A 184 -14.95 -3.82 4.95
C ALA A 184 -16.38 -4.34 4.78
N GLN A 185 -17.08 -4.66 5.87
CA GLN A 185 -18.49 -5.09 5.83
C GLN A 185 -19.44 -3.99 5.36
N LYS A 186 -19.18 -2.77 5.80
CA LYS A 186 -20.09 -1.65 5.58
C LYS A 186 -20.06 -1.14 4.14
N TYR A 187 -18.88 -1.10 3.55
CA TYR A 187 -18.64 -0.33 2.33
C TYR A 187 -18.19 -1.16 1.12
N PHE A 188 -17.79 -2.42 1.33
CA PHE A 188 -17.18 -3.22 0.27
C PHE A 188 -17.82 -4.60 0.14
N ASN A 189 -17.60 -5.23 -1.02
CA ASN A 189 -17.94 -6.61 -1.31
C ASN A 189 -16.67 -7.44 -1.55
N PHE A 190 -15.68 -7.31 -0.67
CA PHE A 190 -14.43 -8.04 -0.80
C PHE A 190 -14.65 -9.56 -0.80
N LYS A 191 -13.97 -10.26 -1.70
CA LYS A 191 -13.81 -11.71 -1.63
C LYS A 191 -12.69 -12.06 -0.67
N THR A 192 -11.58 -11.28 -0.71
CA THR A 192 -10.39 -11.47 0.13
C THR A 192 -10.00 -10.17 0.82
N VAL A 193 -9.59 -10.26 2.09
CA VAL A 193 -9.00 -9.15 2.86
C VAL A 193 -7.66 -9.59 3.42
N ILE A 194 -6.65 -8.73 3.26
CA ILE A 194 -5.29 -8.91 3.77
C ILE A 194 -5.01 -7.74 4.71
N PRO A 195 -4.86 -7.97 6.04
CA PRO A 195 -4.47 -6.91 6.95
C PRO A 195 -3.00 -6.53 6.78
N CYS A 196 -2.71 -5.25 6.95
CA CYS A 196 -1.34 -4.72 6.98
C CYS A 196 -1.16 -3.72 8.11
N HIS A 197 0.05 -3.16 8.23
CA HIS A 197 0.43 -2.19 9.26
C HIS A 197 0.27 -2.75 10.69
N TYR A 198 0.57 -4.03 10.90
CA TYR A 198 0.44 -4.73 12.19
C TYR A 198 1.65 -5.65 12.44
N LYS A 199 1.83 -6.16 13.64
CA LYS A 199 2.93 -7.04 14.09
C LYS A 199 4.34 -6.42 14.09
N THR A 200 4.56 -5.29 13.52
CA THR A 200 5.89 -4.68 13.33
C THR A 200 6.44 -4.08 14.61
N PHE A 201 5.61 -3.33 15.33
CA PHE A 201 5.98 -2.67 16.58
C PHE A 201 5.10 -3.14 17.73
N PRO A 202 5.58 -3.10 18.99
CA PRO A 202 4.78 -3.51 20.16
C PRO A 202 3.49 -2.68 20.37
N LEU A 203 3.45 -1.44 19.85
CA LEU A 203 2.27 -0.57 19.91
C LEU A 203 1.14 -1.00 18.99
N LEU A 204 1.47 -1.78 17.96
CA LEU A 204 0.50 -2.23 16.95
C LEU A 204 -0.16 -3.54 17.38
N ALA A 205 -1.30 -3.83 16.77
CA ALA A 205 -1.96 -5.11 16.93
C ALA A 205 -0.99 -6.28 16.59
N GLN A 206 -0.94 -7.30 17.43
CA GLN A 206 -0.08 -8.48 17.25
C GLN A 206 -0.84 -9.67 16.66
N SER A 207 -2.16 -9.56 16.47
CA SER A 207 -3.03 -10.60 15.94
C SER A 207 -4.09 -9.99 15.04
N ALA A 208 -4.47 -10.70 13.99
CA ALA A 208 -5.60 -10.34 13.11
C ALA A 208 -6.91 -11.04 13.53
N GLU A 209 -6.98 -11.64 14.70
CA GLU A 209 -8.13 -12.45 15.12
C GLU A 209 -9.44 -11.65 15.14
N ALA A 210 -9.40 -10.39 15.57
CA ALA A 210 -10.59 -9.52 15.58
C ALA A 210 -11.10 -9.24 14.16
N LEU A 211 -10.19 -9.01 13.20
CA LEU A 211 -10.55 -8.85 11.78
C LEU A 211 -11.18 -10.12 11.22
N VAL A 212 -10.59 -11.29 11.46
CA VAL A 212 -11.12 -12.59 11.03
C VAL A 212 -12.52 -12.84 11.60
N LYS A 213 -12.71 -12.60 12.89
CA LYS A 213 -14.03 -12.73 13.54
C LYS A 213 -15.05 -11.73 13.01
N GLY A 214 -14.58 -10.52 12.70
CA GLY A 214 -15.41 -9.43 12.20
C GLY A 214 -15.82 -9.60 10.74
N LEU A 215 -15.26 -10.54 9.98
CA LEU A 215 -15.52 -10.73 8.55
C LEU A 215 -16.03 -12.15 8.20
N PRO A 216 -17.16 -12.59 8.78
CA PRO A 216 -17.69 -13.91 8.45
C PRO A 216 -18.09 -13.98 6.96
N GLY A 217 -17.56 -14.99 6.26
CA GLY A 217 -17.83 -15.19 4.83
C GLY A 217 -16.87 -14.49 3.87
N VAL A 218 -15.92 -13.71 4.37
CA VAL A 218 -14.81 -13.15 3.60
C VAL A 218 -13.55 -13.99 3.85
N ASP A 219 -12.77 -14.25 2.81
CA ASP A 219 -11.49 -14.94 2.94
C ASP A 219 -10.43 -13.98 3.51
N VAL A 220 -10.24 -14.00 4.83
CA VAL A 220 -9.21 -13.17 5.48
C VAL A 220 -7.88 -13.91 5.46
N ARG A 221 -6.93 -13.42 4.65
CA ARG A 221 -5.58 -13.98 4.51
C ARG A 221 -4.59 -13.22 5.40
N THR A 222 -3.84 -13.94 6.21
CA THR A 222 -2.83 -13.38 7.14
C THR A 222 -1.46 -13.98 6.86
N PRO A 223 -0.85 -13.69 5.69
CA PRO A 223 0.42 -14.31 5.31
C PRO A 223 1.54 -14.02 6.30
N GLY A 224 2.53 -14.89 6.34
CA GLY A 224 3.84 -14.61 6.92
C GLY A 224 4.62 -13.62 6.05
N VAL A 225 5.65 -12.99 6.62
CA VAL A 225 6.55 -12.14 5.82
C VAL A 225 7.24 -12.99 4.75
N MET A 226 7.30 -12.50 3.52
CA MET A 226 7.73 -13.20 2.30
C MET A 226 6.84 -14.37 1.85
N GLU A 227 5.72 -14.59 2.51
CA GLU A 227 4.73 -15.54 2.01
C GLU A 227 3.94 -14.94 0.84
N THR A 228 3.84 -15.70 -0.24
CA THR A 228 3.13 -15.32 -1.46
C THR A 228 1.74 -15.95 -1.52
N LEU A 229 0.74 -15.13 -1.73
CA LEU A 229 -0.63 -15.55 -2.02
C LEU A 229 -0.85 -15.54 -3.52
N GLU A 230 -1.46 -16.60 -4.07
CA GLU A 230 -1.86 -16.70 -5.48
C GLU A 230 -3.37 -16.46 -5.63
N PHE A 231 -3.74 -15.78 -6.72
CA PHE A 231 -5.12 -15.40 -7.08
C PHE A 231 -5.43 -15.72 -8.53
#